data_4709d8634c247455b7d1a2f24b9bd07e
#
_entry.id   4709d8634c247455b7d1a2f24b9bd07e
#
_cell.length_a   1.000
_cell.length_b   1.000
_cell.length_c   1.000
_cell.angle_alpha   90.00
_cell.angle_beta   90.00
_cell.angle_gamma   90.00
#
_symmetry.space_group_name_H-M   'P 1'
#
loop_
_entity.id
_entity.type
_entity.pdbx_description
1 polymer ?
#
loop_
_entity_poly.entity_id
_entity_poly.type
_entity_poly.pdbx_seq_one_letter_code
_entity_poly.pdbx_strand_id
1 'polypeptide(L)'
;MPSNQITEIDPPQAFERLRADKSAVLLDVRSRFEFEYVGHPVSAINIAWQEVPDWKVDPGFVSKVRQALEAMPDRVVPPEQMTILAMCRSGKRSMAAAICLAENGFVSVINIAGGFEGDLDASGQRGNLNGWRYHRLPWRQG
;
A
#
# COMPACT_ATOMS: atom_id res chain seq x y z
N MET A 1 -2.91 23.24 4.23
CA MET A 1 -2.74 21.91 4.84
C MET A 1 -1.70 21.12 4.11
N PRO A 2 -0.63 20.76 4.76
CA PRO A 2 0.40 19.99 4.07
C PRO A 2 -0.12 18.63 3.65
N SER A 3 -0.04 18.33 2.37
CA SER A 3 -0.42 17.03 1.83
C SER A 3 0.53 15.92 2.28
N ASN A 4 1.70 16.29 2.84
CA ASN A 4 2.69 15.33 3.30
C ASN A 4 2.46 14.84 4.74
N GLN A 5 1.36 15.26 5.37
CA GLN A 5 1.02 14.77 6.71
C GLN A 5 0.17 13.50 6.58
N ILE A 6 0.82 12.42 6.19
CA ILE A 6 0.16 11.13 6.02
C ILE A 6 0.22 10.37 7.35
N THR A 7 -0.93 9.89 7.79
CA THR A 7 -1.02 9.03 8.98
C THR A 7 -0.36 7.69 8.68
N GLU A 8 0.37 7.15 9.66
CA GLU A 8 0.92 5.81 9.57
C GLU A 8 0.29 4.90 10.62
N ILE A 9 0.02 3.67 10.21
CA ILE A 9 -0.45 2.64 11.13
C ILE A 9 0.37 1.36 10.89
N ASP A 10 0.36 0.46 11.87
CA ASP A 10 1.07 -0.81 11.70
C ASP A 10 0.19 -1.83 10.94
N PRO A 11 0.77 -2.95 10.50
CA PRO A 11 0.00 -3.95 9.75
C PRO A 11 -1.21 -4.51 10.50
N PRO A 12 -1.14 -4.84 11.81
CA PRO A 12 -2.35 -5.29 12.51
C PRO A 12 -3.47 -4.26 12.50
N GLN A 13 -3.14 -2.98 12.69
CA GLN A 13 -4.13 -1.90 12.62
C GLN A 13 -4.72 -1.78 11.21
N ALA A 14 -3.89 -1.94 10.18
CA ALA A 14 -4.34 -1.91 8.80
C ALA A 14 -5.31 -3.06 8.51
N PHE A 15 -4.97 -4.26 9.00
CA PHE A 15 -5.82 -5.44 8.82
C PHE A 15 -7.18 -5.24 9.47
N GLU A 16 -7.22 -4.70 10.68
CA GLU A 16 -8.48 -4.41 11.36
C GLU A 16 -9.29 -3.35 10.62
N ARG A 17 -8.63 -2.33 10.07
CA ARG A 17 -9.31 -1.30 9.29
C ARG A 17 -9.96 -1.89 8.04
N LEU A 18 -9.27 -2.80 7.36
CA LEU A 18 -9.82 -3.48 6.18
C LEU A 18 -11.06 -4.29 6.52
N ARG A 19 -11.08 -4.92 7.70
CA ARG A 19 -12.22 -5.71 8.14
C ARG A 19 -13.41 -4.85 8.57
N ALA A 20 -13.14 -3.70 9.16
CA ALA A 20 -14.18 -2.85 9.74
C ALA A 20 -14.75 -1.82 8.77
N ASP A 21 -14.00 -1.46 7.72
CA ASP A 21 -14.36 -0.35 6.83
C ASP A 21 -14.46 -0.88 5.39
N LYS A 22 -15.69 -0.95 4.87
CA LYS A 22 -15.94 -1.44 3.51
C LYS A 22 -15.37 -0.50 2.44
N SER A 23 -15.08 0.74 2.81
CA SER A 23 -14.47 1.72 1.90
C SER A 23 -12.95 1.69 1.94
N ALA A 24 -12.35 0.79 2.72
CA ALA A 24 -10.90 0.68 2.81
C ALA A 24 -10.38 -0.33 1.78
N VAL A 25 -9.24 -0.01 1.18
CA VAL A 25 -8.59 -0.86 0.20
C VAL A 25 -7.09 -0.90 0.50
N LEU A 26 -6.49 -2.08 0.35
CA LEU A 26 -5.06 -2.28 0.55
C LEU A 26 -4.37 -2.15 -0.80
N LEU A 27 -3.56 -1.11 -0.94
CA LEU A 27 -2.87 -0.78 -2.18
C LEU A 27 -1.38 -1.09 -2.03
N ASP A 28 -0.92 -2.11 -2.74
CA ASP A 28 0.48 -2.51 -2.76
C ASP A 28 1.15 -1.79 -3.93
N VAL A 29 2.06 -0.88 -3.61
CA VAL A 29 2.71 -0.03 -4.62
C VAL A 29 4.08 -0.55 -5.03
N ARG A 30 4.42 -1.78 -4.64
CA ARG A 30 5.68 -2.41 -5.05
C ARG A 30 5.64 -2.78 -6.53
N SER A 31 6.81 -3.13 -7.07
CA SER A 31 6.88 -3.65 -8.43
C SER A 31 6.05 -4.92 -8.55
N ARG A 32 5.61 -5.24 -9.77
CA ARG A 32 4.88 -6.46 -10.05
C ARG A 32 5.67 -7.69 -9.64
N PHE A 33 6.98 -7.67 -9.88
CA PHE A 33 7.88 -8.77 -9.52
C PHE A 33 7.86 -9.05 -8.01
N GLU A 34 7.98 -8.00 -7.19
CA GLU A 34 7.90 -8.16 -5.73
C GLU A 34 6.57 -8.73 -5.31
N PHE A 35 5.49 -8.21 -5.88
CA PHE A 35 4.13 -8.66 -5.56
C PHE A 35 3.97 -10.16 -5.82
N GLU A 36 4.45 -10.62 -6.97
CA GLU A 36 4.28 -12.03 -7.36
C GLU A 36 5.24 -12.97 -6.65
N TYR A 37 6.54 -12.64 -6.67
CA TYR A 37 7.58 -13.58 -6.21
C TYR A 37 7.85 -13.51 -4.72
N VAL A 38 7.87 -12.32 -4.15
CA VAL A 38 8.09 -12.19 -2.70
C VAL A 38 6.82 -12.58 -1.96
N GLY A 39 5.68 -12.25 -2.53
CA GLY A 39 4.38 -12.48 -1.92
C GLY A 39 3.65 -11.17 -1.64
N HIS A 40 2.39 -11.29 -1.30
CA HIS A 40 1.54 -10.12 -1.07
C HIS A 40 0.38 -10.47 -0.14
N PRO A 41 -0.22 -9.47 0.53
CA PRO A 41 -1.43 -9.70 1.30
C PRO A 41 -2.56 -10.22 0.42
N VAL A 42 -3.40 -11.09 0.97
CA VAL A 42 -4.44 -11.78 0.19
C VAL A 42 -5.38 -10.82 -0.52
N SER A 43 -5.73 -9.70 0.12
CA SER A 43 -6.71 -8.76 -0.43
C SER A 43 -6.10 -7.55 -1.14
N ALA A 44 -4.78 -7.51 -1.32
CA ALA A 44 -4.11 -6.33 -1.88
C ALA A 44 -4.31 -6.23 -3.39
N ILE A 45 -4.46 -4.99 -3.87
CA ILE A 45 -4.35 -4.71 -5.30
C ILE A 45 -2.96 -4.12 -5.55
N ASN A 46 -2.36 -4.46 -6.70
CA ASN A 46 -1.01 -4.04 -7.02
C ASN A 46 -1.02 -2.99 -8.13
N ILE A 47 -0.54 -1.79 -7.80
CA ILE A 47 -0.31 -0.74 -8.77
C ILE A 47 1.05 -0.14 -8.43
N ALA A 48 2.05 -0.37 -9.28
CA ALA A 48 3.41 0.01 -8.98
C ALA A 48 3.61 1.53 -8.98
N TRP A 49 4.21 2.05 -7.93
CA TRP A 49 4.69 3.44 -7.88
C TRP A 49 5.93 3.59 -8.73
N GLN A 50 6.85 2.62 -8.61
CA GLN A 50 8.05 2.51 -9.41
C GLN A 50 8.16 1.08 -9.92
N GLU A 51 8.64 0.92 -11.16
CA GLU A 51 8.73 -0.41 -11.77
C GLU A 51 10.09 -0.64 -12.39
N VAL A 52 10.48 -1.92 -12.47
CA VAL A 52 11.70 -2.33 -13.17
C VAL A 52 11.53 -2.07 -14.67
N PRO A 53 12.63 -1.86 -15.42
CA PRO A 53 14.03 -2.00 -15.00
C PRO A 53 14.65 -0.72 -14.45
N ASP A 54 14.05 0.45 -14.68
CA ASP A 54 14.68 1.71 -14.36
C ASP A 54 14.22 2.35 -13.04
N TRP A 55 13.21 1.77 -12.42
CA TRP A 55 12.65 2.25 -11.14
C TRP A 55 12.15 3.70 -11.18
N LYS A 56 11.71 4.15 -12.34
CA LYS A 56 11.12 5.48 -12.47
C LYS A 56 9.72 5.49 -11.89
N VAL A 57 9.36 6.62 -11.29
CA VAL A 57 7.99 6.84 -10.82
C VAL A 57 7.07 6.89 -12.04
N ASP A 58 5.99 6.13 -11.99
CA ASP A 58 5.02 6.08 -13.08
C ASP A 58 4.19 7.36 -13.09
N PRO A 59 4.27 8.19 -14.14
CA PRO A 59 3.45 9.40 -14.20
C PRO A 59 1.95 9.11 -14.30
N GLY A 60 1.57 7.90 -14.67
CA GLY A 60 0.18 7.48 -14.72
C GLY A 60 -0.33 6.83 -13.45
N PHE A 61 0.44 6.85 -12.36
CA PHE A 61 0.09 6.15 -11.13
C PHE A 61 -1.28 6.55 -10.58
N VAL A 62 -1.54 7.84 -10.43
CA VAL A 62 -2.81 8.32 -9.88
C VAL A 62 -3.98 7.88 -10.75
N SER A 63 -3.84 7.98 -12.06
CA SER A 63 -4.88 7.57 -13.02
C SER A 63 -5.17 6.08 -12.90
N LYS A 64 -4.11 5.25 -12.77
CA LYS A 64 -4.27 3.80 -12.62
C LYS A 64 -4.97 3.44 -11.32
N VAL A 65 -4.64 4.13 -10.23
CA VAL A 65 -5.31 3.93 -8.94
C VAL A 65 -6.78 4.27 -9.07
N ARG A 66 -7.10 5.44 -9.65
CA ARG A 66 -8.47 5.87 -9.81
C ARG A 66 -9.28 4.88 -10.63
N GLN A 67 -8.71 4.40 -11.74
CA GLN A 67 -9.39 3.42 -12.61
C GLN A 67 -9.64 2.10 -11.89
N ALA A 68 -8.66 1.62 -11.12
CA ALA A 68 -8.81 0.37 -10.38
C ALA A 68 -9.92 0.47 -9.33
N LEU A 69 -10.01 1.60 -8.64
CA LEU A 69 -11.04 1.80 -7.63
C LEU A 69 -12.43 1.95 -8.27
N GLU A 70 -12.50 2.63 -9.41
CA GLU A 70 -13.77 2.75 -10.14
C GLU A 70 -14.32 1.41 -10.59
N ALA A 71 -13.42 0.46 -10.89
CA ALA A 71 -13.82 -0.87 -11.35
C ALA A 71 -14.28 -1.80 -10.23
N MET A 72 -14.13 -1.41 -8.97
CA MET A 72 -14.53 -2.25 -7.85
C MET A 72 -16.06 -2.34 -7.76
N PRO A 73 -16.63 -3.57 -7.78
CA PRO A 73 -18.09 -3.73 -7.93
C PRO A 73 -18.90 -3.27 -6.74
N ASP A 74 -18.37 -3.41 -5.52
CA ASP A 74 -19.13 -3.12 -4.30
C ASP A 74 -18.77 -1.80 -3.66
N ARG A 75 -18.21 -0.91 -4.44
CA ARG A 75 -17.79 0.41 -3.95
C ARG A 75 -19.01 1.23 -3.53
N VAL A 76 -18.92 1.81 -2.31
CA VAL A 76 -20.04 2.58 -1.74
C VAL A 76 -19.81 4.10 -1.76
N VAL A 77 -18.57 4.54 -2.09
CA VAL A 77 -18.23 5.96 -2.18
C VAL A 77 -17.38 6.15 -3.44
N PRO A 78 -17.24 7.40 -3.94
CA PRO A 78 -16.34 7.67 -5.06
C PRO A 78 -14.90 7.27 -4.71
N PRO A 79 -14.06 6.95 -5.72
CA PRO A 79 -12.68 6.55 -5.47
C PRO A 79 -11.91 7.50 -4.55
N GLU A 80 -12.07 8.80 -4.72
CA GLU A 80 -11.34 9.80 -3.94
C GLU A 80 -11.74 9.83 -2.48
N GLN A 81 -12.86 9.22 -2.11
CA GLN A 81 -13.34 9.15 -0.74
C GLN A 81 -13.08 7.79 -0.09
N MET A 82 -12.53 6.85 -0.84
CA MET A 82 -12.14 5.57 -0.26
C MET A 82 -10.91 5.75 0.62
N THR A 83 -10.77 4.90 1.63
CA THR A 83 -9.58 4.88 2.47
C THR A 83 -8.53 3.99 1.81
N ILE A 84 -7.41 4.57 1.44
CA ILE A 84 -6.31 3.87 0.80
C ILE A 84 -5.26 3.53 1.84
N LEU A 85 -5.01 2.24 2.04
CA LEU A 85 -3.93 1.77 2.92
C LEU A 85 -2.77 1.39 2.01
N ALA A 86 -1.76 2.26 1.96
CA ALA A 86 -0.65 2.11 1.03
C ALA A 86 0.48 1.29 1.66
N MET A 87 1.01 0.34 0.91
CA MET A 87 2.04 -0.59 1.36
C MET A 87 3.15 -0.73 0.33
N CYS A 88 4.39 -0.81 0.81
CA CYS A 88 5.50 -1.25 -0.03
C CYS A 88 6.36 -2.24 0.76
N ARG A 89 7.66 -2.34 0.46
CA ARG A 89 8.51 -3.31 1.16
C ARG A 89 8.68 -2.95 2.64
N SER A 90 8.98 -1.67 2.92
CA SER A 90 9.25 -1.23 4.30
C SER A 90 8.60 0.11 4.65
N GLY A 91 7.88 0.74 3.71
CA GLY A 91 7.12 1.95 3.98
C GLY A 91 7.57 3.22 3.27
N LYS A 92 8.71 3.22 2.58
CA LYS A 92 9.24 4.46 1.96
C LYS A 92 8.57 4.81 0.64
N ARG A 93 8.49 3.85 -0.28
CA ARG A 93 7.84 4.09 -1.59
C ARG A 93 6.36 4.38 -1.40
N SER A 94 5.72 3.67 -0.47
CA SER A 94 4.31 3.85 -0.21
C SER A 94 4.02 5.19 0.44
N MET A 95 4.95 5.73 1.25
CA MET A 95 4.79 7.08 1.79
C MET A 95 4.78 8.11 0.65
N ALA A 96 5.72 8.00 -0.30
CA ALA A 96 5.76 8.90 -1.45
C ALA A 96 4.49 8.77 -2.30
N ALA A 97 4.04 7.55 -2.54
CA ALA A 97 2.81 7.30 -3.28
C ALA A 97 1.59 7.89 -2.56
N ALA A 98 1.53 7.74 -1.24
CA ALA A 98 0.44 8.26 -0.43
C ALA A 98 0.36 9.80 -0.50
N ILE A 99 1.52 10.45 -0.42
CA ILE A 99 1.58 11.91 -0.54
C ILE A 99 1.07 12.35 -1.92
N CYS A 100 1.47 11.64 -2.97
CA CYS A 100 1.03 11.94 -4.33
C CYS A 100 -0.50 11.79 -4.46
N LEU A 101 -1.06 10.73 -3.90
CA LEU A 101 -2.51 10.52 -3.95
C LEU A 101 -3.24 11.64 -3.19
N ALA A 102 -2.75 12.00 -2.01
CA ALA A 102 -3.36 13.07 -1.23
C ALA A 102 -3.33 14.41 -1.97
N GLU A 103 -2.24 14.69 -2.68
CA GLU A 103 -2.12 15.91 -3.49
C GLU A 103 -3.05 15.88 -4.72
N ASN A 104 -3.56 14.74 -5.07
CA ASN A 104 -4.44 14.56 -6.24
C ASN A 104 -5.89 14.23 -5.85
N GLY A 105 -6.31 14.68 -4.67
CA GLY A 105 -7.71 14.66 -4.29
C GLY A 105 -8.19 13.48 -3.47
N PHE A 106 -7.31 12.52 -3.14
CA PHE A 106 -7.67 11.41 -2.27
C PHE A 106 -7.62 11.90 -0.82
N VAL A 107 -8.76 11.82 -0.13
CA VAL A 107 -8.93 12.49 1.18
C VAL A 107 -8.56 11.61 2.37
N SER A 108 -8.42 10.30 2.16
CA SER A 108 -8.14 9.37 3.25
C SER A 108 -7.06 8.38 2.81
N VAL A 109 -5.81 8.77 2.97
CA VAL A 109 -4.67 7.94 2.57
C VAL A 109 -3.80 7.70 3.80
N ILE A 110 -3.50 6.44 4.07
CA ILE A 110 -2.75 6.01 5.25
C ILE A 110 -1.59 5.15 4.78
N ASN A 111 -0.41 5.37 5.32
CA ASN A 111 0.75 4.53 5.01
C ASN A 111 0.90 3.43 6.04
N ILE A 112 1.20 2.21 5.59
CA ILE A 112 1.43 1.09 6.48
C ILE A 112 2.91 1.05 6.85
N ALA A 113 3.21 1.38 8.09
CA ALA A 113 4.58 1.38 8.61
C ALA A 113 5.13 -0.05 8.59
N GLY A 114 6.38 -0.20 8.18
CA GLY A 114 7.02 -1.52 8.08
C GLY A 114 6.68 -2.28 6.81
N GLY A 115 5.62 -1.94 6.13
CA GLY A 115 5.26 -2.54 4.85
C GLY A 115 5.04 -4.04 4.90
N PHE A 116 5.36 -4.72 3.79
CA PHE A 116 5.15 -6.16 3.69
C PHE A 116 6.28 -6.95 4.33
N GLU A 117 7.53 -6.56 4.07
CA GLU A 117 8.71 -7.31 4.54
C GLU A 117 9.31 -6.79 5.83
N GLY A 118 9.05 -5.53 6.17
CA GLY A 118 9.57 -4.93 7.39
C GLY A 118 10.92 -4.23 7.23
N ASP A 119 11.38 -3.68 8.33
CA ASP A 119 12.65 -2.97 8.40
C ASP A 119 13.80 -3.96 8.55
N LEU A 120 15.00 -3.52 8.13
CA LEU A 120 16.22 -4.31 8.33
C LEU A 120 16.57 -4.36 9.81
N ASP A 121 16.91 -5.57 10.28
CA ASP A 121 17.44 -5.72 11.62
C ASP A 121 18.95 -5.46 11.65
N ALA A 122 19.59 -5.67 12.82
CA ALA A 122 21.01 -5.41 12.99
C ALA A 122 21.89 -6.29 12.08
N SER A 123 21.35 -7.42 11.61
CA SER A 123 22.05 -8.32 10.69
C SER A 123 21.76 -8.04 9.24
N GLY A 124 21.00 -6.99 8.93
CA GLY A 124 20.63 -6.65 7.57
C GLY A 124 19.54 -7.54 6.99
N GLN A 125 18.68 -8.09 7.83
CA GLN A 125 17.60 -8.98 7.40
C GLN A 125 16.24 -8.37 7.71
N ARG A 126 15.27 -8.60 6.81
CA ARG A 126 13.89 -8.21 7.02
C ARG A 126 13.07 -9.38 7.53
N GLY A 127 11.93 -9.07 8.14
CA GLY A 127 11.01 -10.09 8.64
C GLY A 127 11.19 -10.45 10.08
N ASN A 128 12.10 -9.79 10.79
CA ASN A 128 12.41 -10.09 12.18
C ASN A 128 11.94 -9.02 13.17
N LEU A 129 11.52 -7.85 12.68
CA LEU A 129 11.14 -6.74 13.55
C LEU A 129 9.70 -6.32 13.38
N ASN A 130 9.24 -6.19 12.15
CA ASN A 130 7.91 -5.71 11.82
C ASN A 130 7.54 -6.11 10.40
N GLY A 131 6.39 -5.63 9.94
CA GLY A 131 5.90 -5.91 8.58
C GLY A 131 4.71 -6.87 8.60
N TRP A 132 3.99 -6.89 7.48
CA TRP A 132 2.79 -7.73 7.33
C TRP A 132 3.07 -9.20 7.62
N ARG A 133 4.14 -9.75 7.03
CA ARG A 133 4.51 -11.16 7.22
C ARG A 133 4.95 -11.44 8.66
N TYR A 134 5.68 -10.51 9.27
CA TYR A 134 6.13 -10.64 10.65
C TYR A 134 4.95 -10.88 11.60
N HIS A 135 3.86 -10.17 11.36
CA HIS A 135 2.64 -10.29 12.18
C HIS A 135 1.75 -11.45 11.75
N ARG A 136 2.18 -12.24 10.77
CA ARG A 136 1.48 -13.44 10.29
C ARG A 136 0.06 -13.16 9.81
N LEU A 137 -0.13 -12.00 9.25
CA LEU A 137 -1.41 -11.64 8.64
C LEU A 137 -1.55 -12.38 7.30
N PRO A 138 -2.78 -12.58 6.78
CA PRO A 138 -2.98 -13.40 5.59
C PRO A 138 -2.20 -12.89 4.38
N TRP A 139 -1.39 -13.76 3.78
CA TRP A 139 -0.61 -13.44 2.58
C TRP A 139 -0.39 -14.70 1.76
N ARG A 140 0.02 -14.51 0.50
CA ARG A 140 0.30 -15.62 -0.40
C ARG A 140 1.35 -15.22 -1.43
N GLN A 141 1.84 -16.20 -2.21
CA GLN A 141 2.78 -16.00 -3.32
C GLN A 141 2.15 -16.51 -4.61
N GLY A 142 2.61 -15.95 -5.72
CA GLY A 142 2.15 -16.33 -7.04
C GLY A 142 0.90 -15.68 -7.58
#